data_5e999bf2fadc6a05864219ee6fa6cce5
#
_entry.id   5e999bf2fadc6a05864219ee6fa6cce5
#
_cell.length_a   1.000
_cell.length_b   1.000
_cell.length_c   1.000
_cell.angle_alpha   90.00
_cell.angle_beta   90.00
_cell.angle_gamma   90.00
#
_symmetry.space_group_name_H-M   'P 1'
#
loop_
_entity.id
_entity.type
_entity.pdbx_description
1 polymer ?
#
loop_
_entity_poly.entity_id
_entity_poly.type
_entity_poly.pdbx_seq_one_letter_code
_entity_poly.pdbx_strand_id
1 'polypeptide(L)'
;MILQKIKNKFFSWLESHDRKRVIMDRVDNEPYLERYYIFLKDRTWFPFNVFVHKFLKSDPDDVHDHPWPYATLILKGGYYEWIPQFNNYGEKIGEIAKWRAPGHFRICSSTSYHRIELDPNVTAWTLFMPGPQKREWGFLVKNKWIPNGDYLESRKQHST
;
A
#
# COMPACT_ATOMS: atom_id res chain seq x y z
N MET A 1 19.71 9.40 20.58
CA MET A 1 19.53 8.25 21.49
C MET A 1 18.15 8.19 22.13
N ILE A 2 17.63 9.25 22.75
CA ILE A 2 16.31 9.30 23.43
C ILE A 2 15.16 9.08 22.46
N LEU A 3 15.10 9.77 21.33
CA LEU A 3 14.04 9.63 20.32
C LEU A 3 13.91 8.20 19.77
N GLN A 4 15.05 7.53 19.56
CA GLN A 4 15.04 6.14 19.11
C GLN A 4 14.47 5.18 20.17
N LYS A 5 14.78 5.43 21.44
CA LYS A 5 14.19 4.67 22.57
C LYS A 5 12.68 4.86 22.67
N ILE A 6 12.21 6.11 22.52
CA ILE A 6 10.77 6.43 22.54
C ILE A 6 10.06 5.73 21.38
N LYS A 7 10.62 5.84 20.17
CA LYS A 7 10.10 5.16 18.98
C LYS A 7 9.99 3.65 19.22
N ASN A 8 11.06 3.02 19.69
CA ASN A 8 11.07 1.57 19.93
C ASN A 8 10.03 1.16 20.99
N LYS A 9 9.91 1.90 22.09
CA LYS A 9 8.88 1.66 23.12
C LYS A 9 7.47 1.79 22.54
N PHE A 10 7.22 2.78 21.70
CA PHE A 10 5.91 2.98 21.08
C PHE A 10 5.52 1.80 20.16
N PHE A 11 6.42 1.37 19.27
CA PHE A 11 6.12 0.23 18.40
C PHE A 11 6.01 -1.09 19.16
N SER A 12 6.85 -1.33 20.19
CA SER A 12 6.71 -2.49 21.07
C SER A 12 5.38 -2.47 21.84
N TRP A 13 4.91 -1.30 22.23
CA TRP A 13 3.59 -1.16 22.86
C TRP A 13 2.46 -1.50 21.87
N LEU A 14 2.52 -1.04 20.64
CA LEU A 14 1.55 -1.40 19.60
C LEU A 14 1.53 -2.93 19.36
N GLU A 15 2.68 -3.56 19.31
CA GLU A 15 2.81 -5.01 19.14
C GLU A 15 2.21 -5.78 20.32
N SER A 16 2.52 -5.39 21.55
CA SER A 16 2.01 -6.05 22.76
C SER A 16 0.49 -5.89 22.96
N HIS A 17 -0.14 -4.90 22.30
CA HIS A 17 -1.58 -4.68 22.32
C HIS A 17 -2.27 -5.18 21.05
N ASP A 18 -1.64 -6.08 20.32
CA ASP A 18 -2.17 -6.69 19.08
C ASP A 18 -2.57 -5.63 18.03
N ARG A 19 -1.78 -4.55 17.94
CA ARG A 19 -1.97 -3.45 17.00
C ARG A 19 -1.02 -3.51 15.80
N LYS A 20 -0.37 -4.64 15.59
CA LYS A 20 0.47 -4.94 14.42
C LYS A 20 -0.15 -6.07 13.62
N ARG A 21 -0.18 -5.93 12.30
CA ARG A 21 -0.49 -6.99 11.35
C ARG A 21 0.63 -7.09 10.32
N VAL A 22 1.13 -8.29 10.11
CA VAL A 22 2.02 -8.59 8.99
C VAL A 22 1.15 -9.05 7.82
N ILE A 23 1.32 -8.39 6.68
CA ILE A 23 0.66 -8.74 5.42
C ILE A 23 1.71 -9.46 4.58
N MET A 24 1.37 -10.69 4.20
CA MET A 24 2.22 -11.52 3.36
C MET A 24 2.02 -11.15 1.90
N ASP A 25 3.06 -11.25 1.10
CA ASP A 25 2.89 -11.17 -0.34
C ASP A 25 2.14 -12.41 -0.86
N ARG A 26 1.61 -12.29 -2.06
CA ARG A 26 0.71 -13.27 -2.64
C ARG A 26 1.42 -14.25 -3.58
N VAL A 27 2.70 -14.02 -3.82
CA VAL A 27 3.51 -14.84 -4.74
C VAL A 27 4.35 -15.83 -3.94
N ASP A 28 5.18 -15.32 -3.03
CA ASP A 28 6.15 -16.12 -2.28
C ASP A 28 5.69 -16.43 -0.85
N ASN A 29 4.58 -15.85 -0.41
CA ASN A 29 4.07 -15.93 0.95
C ASN A 29 5.09 -15.46 2.00
N GLU A 30 5.87 -14.43 1.65
CA GLU A 30 6.82 -13.78 2.53
C GLU A 30 6.27 -12.45 3.09
N PRO A 31 6.80 -11.94 4.21
CA PRO A 31 6.40 -10.65 4.74
C PRO A 31 6.61 -9.51 3.74
N TYR A 32 5.51 -8.89 3.32
CA TYR A 32 5.50 -7.78 2.37
C TYR A 32 5.36 -6.44 3.08
N LEU A 33 4.43 -6.33 4.04
CA LEU A 33 4.05 -5.08 4.69
C LEU A 33 3.72 -5.32 6.16
N GLU A 34 4.37 -4.57 7.06
CA GLU A 34 3.94 -4.45 8.45
C GLU A 34 3.01 -3.23 8.58
N ARG A 35 1.79 -3.46 9.07
CA ARG A 35 0.80 -2.41 9.37
C ARG A 35 0.65 -2.25 10.88
N TYR A 36 0.81 -1.03 11.35
CA TYR A 36 0.57 -0.66 12.74
C TYR A 36 -0.68 0.22 12.83
N TYR A 37 -1.65 -0.19 13.63
CA TYR A 37 -2.91 0.52 13.83
C TYR A 37 -2.72 1.61 14.88
N ILE A 38 -2.66 2.87 14.43
CA ILE A 38 -2.42 4.03 15.31
C ILE A 38 -3.71 4.50 15.97
N PHE A 39 -4.82 4.52 15.22
CA PHE A 39 -6.10 5.04 15.67
C PHE A 39 -7.07 3.91 16.02
N LEU A 40 -7.70 3.24 15.06
CA LEU A 40 -8.62 2.13 15.30
C LEU A 40 -7.99 0.81 14.85
N LYS A 41 -8.14 -0.25 15.67
CA LYS A 41 -7.69 -1.59 15.28
C LYS A 41 -8.60 -2.15 14.19
N ASP A 42 -9.89 -2.16 14.43
CA ASP A 42 -10.90 -2.62 13.50
C ASP A 42 -11.86 -1.46 13.17
N ARG A 43 -11.96 -1.14 11.87
CA ARG A 43 -12.79 -0.05 11.41
C ARG A 43 -14.12 -0.57 10.89
N THR A 44 -15.16 -0.39 11.66
CA THR A 44 -16.52 -0.80 11.25
C THR A 44 -17.45 0.36 10.94
N TRP A 45 -17.33 1.45 11.66
CA TRP A 45 -18.28 2.58 11.59
C TRP A 45 -17.63 3.95 11.36
N PHE A 46 -16.35 4.11 11.69
CA PHE A 46 -15.68 5.41 11.58
C PHE A 46 -15.20 5.67 10.14
N PRO A 47 -15.38 6.90 9.59
CA PRO A 47 -15.14 7.17 8.16
C PRO A 47 -13.67 7.17 7.75
N PHE A 48 -12.71 7.18 8.68
CA PHE A 48 -11.28 7.10 8.37
C PHE A 48 -10.52 6.28 9.41
N ASN A 49 -9.27 5.93 9.09
CA ASN A 49 -8.35 5.31 10.03
C ASN A 49 -6.95 5.90 9.85
N VAL A 50 -6.01 5.54 10.71
CA VAL A 50 -4.61 5.96 10.64
C VAL A 50 -3.72 4.74 10.89
N PHE A 51 -2.87 4.45 9.93
CA PHE A 51 -1.89 3.37 10.00
C PHE A 51 -0.47 3.91 9.83
N VAL A 52 0.50 3.26 10.46
CA VAL A 52 1.88 3.30 9.99
C VAL A 52 2.13 2.02 9.21
N HIS A 53 2.58 2.15 7.96
CA HIS A 53 3.02 1.06 7.13
C HIS A 53 4.55 1.04 7.09
N LYS A 54 5.12 -0.16 7.16
CA LYS A 54 6.52 -0.41 6.86
C LYS A 54 6.57 -1.41 5.73
N PHE A 55 6.87 -0.94 4.54
CA PHE A 55 7.07 -1.78 3.36
C PHE A 55 8.41 -2.49 3.46
N LEU A 56 8.40 -3.78 3.30
CA LEU A 56 9.56 -4.68 3.37
C LEU A 56 10.01 -5.12 1.98
N LYS A 57 9.08 -5.16 1.02
CA LYS A 57 9.27 -5.57 -0.37
C LYS A 57 8.47 -4.64 -1.30
N SER A 58 8.84 -4.63 -2.57
CA SER A 58 8.04 -4.02 -3.66
C SER A 58 6.69 -4.71 -3.79
N ASP A 59 5.70 -4.03 -4.38
CA ASP A 59 4.45 -4.67 -4.78
C ASP A 59 4.74 -5.81 -5.76
N PRO A 60 4.33 -7.04 -5.47
CA PRO A 60 4.58 -8.18 -6.36
C PRO A 60 3.61 -8.21 -7.55
N ASP A 61 2.58 -7.39 -7.51
CA ASP A 61 1.43 -7.42 -8.40
C ASP A 61 1.45 -6.27 -9.43
N ASP A 62 0.49 -6.30 -10.35
CA ASP A 62 0.23 -5.24 -11.31
C ASP A 62 -0.21 -3.92 -10.62
N VAL A 63 -0.28 -2.83 -11.37
CA VAL A 63 -0.83 -1.59 -10.86
C VAL A 63 -2.27 -1.79 -10.40
N HIS A 64 -2.60 -1.25 -9.25
CA HIS A 64 -3.87 -1.46 -8.59
C HIS A 64 -4.45 -0.14 -8.06
N ASP A 65 -5.74 -0.15 -7.79
CA ASP A 65 -6.45 0.93 -7.13
C ASP A 65 -6.82 0.56 -5.68
N HIS A 66 -7.60 1.39 -5.00
CA HIS A 66 -7.98 1.17 -3.61
C HIS A 66 -9.50 1.29 -3.42
N PRO A 67 -10.08 0.60 -2.41
CA PRO A 67 -11.52 0.69 -2.15
C PRO A 67 -11.92 2.04 -1.53
N TRP A 68 -10.96 2.86 -1.13
CA TRP A 68 -11.15 4.17 -0.48
C TRP A 68 -10.24 5.23 -1.07
N PRO A 69 -10.63 6.52 -1.01
CA PRO A 69 -9.68 7.62 -1.12
C PRO A 69 -8.76 7.57 0.09
N TYR A 70 -7.52 8.02 -0.06
CA TYR A 70 -6.54 7.99 1.03
C TYR A 70 -5.57 9.16 0.96
N ALA A 71 -4.99 9.49 2.12
CA ALA A 71 -3.80 10.32 2.19
C ALA A 71 -2.60 9.48 2.66
N THR A 72 -1.42 9.83 2.18
CA THR A 72 -0.17 9.19 2.59
C THR A 72 0.94 10.19 2.76
N LEU A 73 1.79 9.97 3.77
CA LEU A 73 2.99 10.74 4.06
C LEU A 73 4.16 9.77 4.20
N ILE A 74 5.22 9.99 3.42
CA ILE A 74 6.44 9.20 3.54
C ILE A 74 7.22 9.66 4.77
N LEU A 75 7.47 8.76 5.72
CA LEU A 75 8.17 9.07 6.97
C LEU A 75 9.66 8.79 6.89
N LYS A 76 10.05 7.70 6.20
CA LYS A 76 11.44 7.27 6.09
C LYS A 76 11.61 6.34 4.88
N GLY A 77 12.83 6.28 4.33
CA GLY A 77 13.19 5.50 3.15
C GLY A 77 12.74 6.23 1.90
N GLY A 78 11.68 5.80 1.30
CA GLY A 78 11.14 6.27 0.04
C GLY A 78 10.94 5.09 -0.89
N TYR A 79 10.28 5.33 -2.01
CA TYR A 79 10.02 4.31 -3.04
C TYR A 79 9.74 4.96 -4.38
N TYR A 80 9.91 4.19 -5.44
CA TYR A 80 9.36 4.53 -6.74
C TYR A 80 7.88 4.15 -6.78
N GLU A 81 7.06 5.09 -7.21
CA GLU A 81 5.65 4.86 -7.48
C GLU A 81 5.45 4.84 -8.99
N TRP A 82 5.06 3.69 -9.50
CA TRP A 82 4.72 3.50 -10.89
C TRP A 82 3.25 3.86 -11.12
N ILE A 83 3.02 4.80 -12.02
CA ILE A 83 1.71 5.34 -12.32
C ILE A 83 1.43 5.09 -13.80
N PRO A 84 0.30 4.42 -14.14
CA PRO A 84 -0.05 4.18 -15.53
C PRO A 84 -0.35 5.49 -16.26
N GLN A 85 0.06 5.53 -17.51
CA GLN A 85 -0.30 6.59 -18.44
C GLN A 85 -1.35 6.07 -19.42
N PHE A 86 -2.32 6.92 -19.75
CA PHE A 86 -3.41 6.57 -20.65
C PHE A 86 -3.41 7.51 -21.86
N ASN A 87 -3.80 6.96 -23.01
CA ASN A 87 -4.09 7.77 -24.20
C ASN A 87 -5.49 8.40 -24.10
N ASN A 88 -5.89 9.16 -25.11
CA ASN A 88 -7.20 9.82 -25.16
C ASN A 88 -8.38 8.84 -25.25
N TYR A 89 -8.12 7.57 -25.53
CA TYR A 89 -9.13 6.49 -25.59
C TYR A 89 -9.24 5.70 -24.27
N GLY A 90 -8.46 6.10 -23.24
CA GLY A 90 -8.43 5.42 -21.95
C GLY A 90 -7.60 4.14 -21.93
N GLU A 91 -6.79 3.88 -22.96
CA GLU A 91 -5.90 2.73 -23.00
C GLU A 91 -4.58 3.05 -22.32
N LYS A 92 -4.08 2.12 -21.50
CA LYS A 92 -2.76 2.23 -20.88
C LYS A 92 -1.68 2.10 -21.94
N ILE A 93 -0.89 3.14 -22.12
CA ILE A 93 0.21 3.22 -23.09
C ILE A 93 1.59 3.07 -22.47
N GLY A 94 1.68 3.06 -21.14
CA GLY A 94 2.93 2.93 -20.40
C GLY A 94 2.76 3.19 -18.91
N GLU A 95 3.88 3.24 -18.22
CA GLU A 95 3.98 3.64 -16.82
C GLU A 95 5.12 4.63 -16.64
N ILE A 96 4.98 5.56 -15.71
CA ILE A 96 6.06 6.43 -15.27
C ILE A 96 6.39 6.15 -13.81
N ALA A 97 7.68 6.04 -13.52
CA ALA A 97 8.19 5.95 -12.16
C ALA A 97 8.37 7.35 -11.58
N LYS A 98 7.83 7.59 -10.40
CA LYS A 98 8.04 8.82 -9.63
C LYS A 98 8.64 8.50 -8.28
N TRP A 99 9.82 9.04 -8.01
CA TRP A 99 10.41 8.92 -6.67
C TRP A 99 9.59 9.67 -5.63
N ARG A 100 9.26 8.98 -4.53
CA ARG A 100 8.55 9.52 -3.38
C ARG A 100 9.49 9.54 -2.18
N ALA A 101 10.09 10.71 -1.94
CA ALA A 101 11.04 10.92 -0.86
C ALA A 101 10.36 11.08 0.51
N PRO A 102 11.09 10.90 1.63
CA PRO A 102 10.61 11.29 2.95
C PRO A 102 10.10 12.74 2.99
N GLY A 103 8.97 12.96 3.65
CA GLY A 103 8.25 14.24 3.69
C GLY A 103 7.24 14.43 2.55
N HIS A 104 7.23 13.57 1.52
CA HIS A 104 6.24 13.66 0.46
C HIS A 104 4.85 13.28 0.96
N PHE A 105 3.90 14.22 0.81
CA PHE A 105 2.50 14.05 1.18
C PHE A 105 1.61 14.00 -0.08
N ARG A 106 0.61 13.12 -0.09
CA ARG A 106 -0.35 12.98 -1.19
C ARG A 106 -1.74 12.69 -0.68
N ILE A 107 -2.73 13.17 -1.45
CA ILE A 107 -4.12 12.76 -1.36
C ILE A 107 -4.47 12.06 -2.68
N CYS A 108 -5.03 10.87 -2.60
CA CYS A 108 -5.36 10.03 -3.75
C CYS A 108 -6.84 9.67 -3.73
N SER A 109 -7.46 9.60 -4.89
CA SER A 109 -8.80 9.06 -5.04
C SER A 109 -8.80 7.53 -4.97
N SER A 110 -9.96 6.92 -4.78
CA SER A 110 -10.11 5.45 -4.84
C SER A 110 -9.86 4.87 -6.24
N THR A 111 -9.84 5.72 -7.28
CA THR A 111 -9.55 5.34 -8.67
C THR A 111 -8.10 5.63 -9.09
N SER A 112 -7.26 6.07 -8.17
CA SER A 112 -5.85 6.31 -8.45
C SER A 112 -5.09 4.99 -8.53
N TYR A 113 -4.61 4.66 -9.71
CA TYR A 113 -3.79 3.47 -9.92
C TYR A 113 -2.34 3.72 -9.58
N HIS A 114 -1.71 2.76 -8.92
CA HIS A 114 -0.27 2.77 -8.69
C HIS A 114 0.29 1.36 -8.37
N ARG A 115 1.61 1.27 -8.37
CA ARG A 115 2.41 0.16 -7.86
C ARG A 115 3.65 0.74 -7.18
N ILE A 116 4.03 0.17 -6.05
CA ILE A 116 5.21 0.60 -5.28
C ILE A 116 6.39 -0.31 -5.60
N GLU A 117 7.55 0.30 -5.83
CA GLU A 117 8.84 -0.39 -5.99
C GLU A 117 9.87 0.19 -5.04
N LEU A 118 10.45 -0.66 -4.20
CA LEU A 118 11.54 -0.32 -3.30
C LEU A 118 12.89 -0.58 -3.96
N ASP A 119 13.87 0.24 -3.64
CA ASP A 119 15.27 -0.12 -3.91
C ASP A 119 15.65 -1.39 -3.12
N PRO A 120 16.56 -2.22 -3.64
CA PRO A 120 17.03 -3.41 -2.94
C PRO A 120 17.51 -3.08 -1.52
N ASN A 121 17.10 -3.91 -0.54
CA ASN A 121 17.46 -3.77 0.88
C ASN A 121 16.98 -2.48 1.57
N VAL A 122 16.10 -1.71 0.95
CA VAL A 122 15.48 -0.52 1.54
C VAL A 122 14.10 -0.86 2.07
N THR A 123 13.75 -0.30 3.23
CA THR A 123 12.39 -0.33 3.77
C THR A 123 11.82 1.08 3.76
N ALA A 124 10.57 1.22 3.34
CA ALA A 124 9.89 2.50 3.38
C ALA A 124 8.82 2.53 4.49
N TRP A 125 8.77 3.65 5.20
CA TRP A 125 7.78 3.89 6.25
C TRP A 125 6.84 4.99 5.82
N THR A 126 5.55 4.76 5.94
CA THR A 126 4.52 5.74 5.58
C THR A 126 3.48 5.88 6.67
N LEU A 127 2.94 7.08 6.84
CA LEU A 127 1.67 7.29 7.50
C LEU A 127 0.58 7.18 6.43
N PHE A 128 -0.37 6.28 6.63
CA PHE A 128 -1.45 6.01 5.69
C PHE A 128 -2.81 6.26 6.34
N MET A 129 -3.62 7.07 5.70
CA MET A 129 -4.91 7.52 6.22
C MET A 129 -6.02 7.20 5.21
N PRO A 130 -6.62 6.00 5.27
CA PRO A 130 -7.75 5.67 4.39
C PRO A 130 -9.02 6.39 4.81
N GLY A 131 -9.73 6.92 3.83
CA GLY A 131 -11.07 7.47 3.96
C GLY A 131 -12.18 6.39 3.95
N PRO A 132 -13.45 6.75 3.79
CA PRO A 132 -14.54 5.77 3.75
C PRO A 132 -14.45 4.90 2.50
N GLN A 133 -14.86 3.64 2.62
CA GLN A 133 -14.95 2.74 1.49
C GLN A 133 -15.97 3.26 0.47
N LYS A 134 -15.58 3.29 -0.80
CA LYS A 134 -16.37 3.81 -1.91
C LYS A 134 -16.73 2.75 -2.95
N ARG A 135 -15.88 1.74 -3.10
CA ARG A 135 -15.98 0.74 -4.17
C ARG A 135 -15.23 -0.53 -3.83
N GLU A 136 -15.36 -1.53 -4.65
CA GLU A 136 -14.42 -2.63 -4.73
C GLU A 136 -13.12 -2.14 -5.38
N TRP A 137 -12.00 -2.77 -5.07
CA TRP A 137 -10.69 -2.48 -5.64
C TRP A 137 -10.18 -3.62 -6.49
N GLY A 138 -9.24 -3.32 -7.36
CA GLY A 138 -8.71 -4.31 -8.29
C GLY A 138 -7.43 -3.87 -8.99
N PHE A 139 -7.06 -4.64 -9.98
CA PHE A 139 -5.83 -4.52 -10.75
C PHE A 139 -6.10 -4.12 -12.20
N LEU A 140 -5.18 -3.37 -12.78
CA LEU A 140 -5.22 -2.99 -14.19
C LEU A 140 -4.29 -3.91 -14.99
N VAL A 141 -4.85 -4.93 -15.62
CA VAL A 141 -4.12 -5.93 -16.42
C VAL A 141 -4.52 -5.80 -17.89
N LYS A 142 -3.56 -5.56 -18.78
CA LYS A 142 -3.80 -5.45 -20.25
C LYS A 142 -5.02 -4.57 -20.58
N ASN A 143 -5.08 -3.37 -20.00
CA ASN A 143 -6.16 -2.39 -20.17
C ASN A 143 -7.54 -2.80 -19.63
N LYS A 144 -7.61 -3.87 -18.84
CA LYS A 144 -8.84 -4.29 -18.16
C LYS A 144 -8.69 -4.16 -16.65
N TRP A 145 -9.67 -3.55 -16.02
CA TRP A 145 -9.78 -3.59 -14.56
C TRP A 145 -10.34 -4.95 -14.15
N ILE A 146 -9.64 -5.63 -13.27
CA ILE A 146 -10.00 -6.95 -12.75
C ILE A 146 -10.21 -6.80 -11.23
N PRO A 147 -11.38 -7.21 -10.70
CA PRO A 147 -11.60 -7.23 -9.25
C PRO A 147 -10.52 -8.01 -8.51
N ASN A 148 -10.17 -7.58 -7.32
CA ASN A 148 -9.12 -8.21 -6.51
C ASN A 148 -9.35 -9.72 -6.30
N GLY A 149 -10.60 -10.16 -6.06
CA GLY A 149 -10.93 -11.57 -5.92
C GLY A 149 -10.59 -12.39 -7.17
N ASP A 150 -11.09 -11.96 -8.31
CA ASP A 150 -10.89 -12.63 -9.61
C ASP A 150 -9.40 -12.65 -10.02
N TYR A 151 -8.70 -11.55 -9.77
CA TYR A 151 -7.26 -11.47 -10.04
C TYR A 151 -6.48 -12.52 -9.24
N LEU A 152 -6.79 -12.71 -7.98
CA LEU A 152 -6.13 -13.69 -7.12
C LEU A 152 -6.44 -15.13 -7.51
N GLU A 153 -7.67 -15.40 -7.93
CA GLU A 153 -8.06 -16.74 -8.41
C GLU A 153 -7.32 -17.10 -9.69
N SER A 154 -7.24 -16.16 -10.64
CA SER A 154 -6.53 -16.38 -11.90
C SER A 154 -5.04 -16.70 -11.71
N ARG A 155 -4.40 -16.10 -10.72
CA ARG A 155 -2.98 -16.35 -10.41
C ARG A 155 -2.72 -17.72 -9.77
N LYS A 156 -3.63 -18.20 -8.93
CA LYS A 156 -3.51 -19.55 -8.33
C LYS A 156 -3.53 -20.66 -9.39
N GLN A 157 -4.32 -20.48 -10.45
CA GLN A 157 -4.43 -21.45 -11.54
C GLN A 157 -3.18 -21.53 -12.43
N HIS A 158 -2.30 -20.51 -12.42
CA HIS A 158 -1.07 -20.50 -13.20
C HIS A 158 0.16 -20.96 -12.41
N SER A 159 0.01 -21.26 -11.13
CA SER A 159 1.08 -21.68 -10.21
C SER A 159 1.06 -23.19 -9.92
N THR A 160 0.17 -23.94 -10.57
CA THR A 160 0.07 -25.40 -10.58
C THR A 160 0.46 -25.94 -11.94
#